data_0b7d5fdfa1819233754f920bd8c4d713
#
_entry.id   0b7d5fdfa1819233754f920bd8c4d713
#
_cell.length_a   1.000
_cell.length_b   1.000
_cell.length_c   1.000
_cell.angle_alpha   90.00
_cell.angle_beta   90.00
_cell.angle_gamma   90.00
#
_symmetry.space_group_name_H-M   'P 1'
#
loop_
_entity.id
_entity.type
_entity.pdbx_description
1 polymer ?
#
loop_
_entity_poly.entity_id
_entity_poly.type
_entity_poly.pdbx_seq_one_letter_code
_entity_poly.pdbx_strand_id
1 'polypeptide(L)'
;MPKQQVKSRPAAPTTTPQTFTHHPFTHHRGSLLSVGDLTVDDVASILKTASVLEDEDPLTRMKRLFKRRVSLLFYESSTRTRTSFELAAKQLGADTVLVSALSSSIEKGESLKDTGITLRALGAECIILRHPSSGAPYLLSRETGLPILNAGDGMHEHPSQALLDLRTMLTHLHGAKAAVSETALKGVTVTICGDIFHSRVARSNMLLLPRLGARVLLSGPHPLLPETAASAGPGISIERDFDKALEQSQIVMMLRIQAERLAGLNLDLDGYKQRYQANAERIAAHAPDALILHPGPIIRGLEITSEVADGPQSAIAEQVRNGVAIRMALLARALGATASKGKRK
;
A
#
# COMPACT_ATOMS: atom_id res chain seq x y z
N MET A 1 43.62 5.06 -65.52
CA MET A 1 42.56 5.02 -64.51
C MET A 1 43.14 5.29 -63.14
N PRO A 2 42.78 6.39 -62.47
CA PRO A 2 43.39 6.75 -61.18
C PRO A 2 42.62 6.02 -60.04
N LYS A 3 43.41 5.50 -59.07
CA LYS A 3 42.93 4.85 -57.85
C LYS A 3 42.29 5.88 -56.92
N GLN A 4 41.02 5.70 -56.59
CA GLN A 4 40.35 6.47 -55.55
C GLN A 4 40.88 6.07 -54.17
N GLN A 5 41.41 7.06 -53.42
CA GLN A 5 41.76 6.91 -52.01
C GLN A 5 40.44 6.96 -51.15
N VAL A 6 40.19 5.90 -50.41
CA VAL A 6 39.13 5.81 -49.43
C VAL A 6 39.57 6.61 -48.18
N LYS A 7 38.93 7.74 -47.94
CA LYS A 7 39.13 8.53 -46.71
C LYS A 7 38.51 7.78 -45.52
N SER A 8 39.32 7.44 -44.54
CA SER A 8 38.93 6.89 -43.28
C SER A 8 37.97 7.83 -42.52
N ARG A 9 36.85 7.26 -42.04
CA ARG A 9 35.85 7.96 -41.25
C ARG A 9 36.44 8.28 -39.85
N PRO A 10 36.26 9.50 -39.28
CA PRO A 10 36.74 9.80 -37.95
C PRO A 10 36.02 8.94 -36.91
N ALA A 11 36.76 8.46 -35.90
CA ALA A 11 36.24 7.65 -34.79
C ALA A 11 35.21 8.49 -34.00
N ALA A 12 34.08 7.85 -33.62
CA ALA A 12 33.05 8.47 -32.78
C ALA A 12 33.65 8.83 -31.39
N PRO A 13 33.27 9.97 -30.81
CA PRO A 13 33.74 10.33 -29.48
C PRO A 13 33.31 9.29 -28.45
N THR A 14 34.27 8.77 -27.69
CA THR A 14 34.04 7.91 -26.52
C THR A 14 33.35 8.75 -25.44
N THR A 15 32.03 8.57 -25.33
CA THR A 15 31.29 9.12 -24.19
C THR A 15 31.64 8.30 -22.95
N THR A 16 32.41 8.92 -22.06
CA THR A 16 32.61 8.44 -20.68
C THR A 16 31.24 8.22 -20.03
N PRO A 17 30.96 7.08 -19.38
CA PRO A 17 29.69 6.90 -18.67
C PRO A 17 29.56 8.00 -17.61
N GLN A 18 28.55 8.86 -17.76
CA GLN A 18 28.18 9.78 -16.69
C GLN A 18 27.71 8.93 -15.51
N THR A 19 28.51 8.90 -14.45
CA THR A 19 28.07 8.40 -13.15
C THR A 19 26.95 9.31 -12.69
N PHE A 20 25.71 8.83 -12.78
CA PHE A 20 24.58 9.46 -12.11
C PHE A 20 24.85 9.38 -10.61
N THR A 21 25.36 10.47 -10.04
CA THR A 21 25.35 10.63 -8.59
C THR A 21 23.90 10.70 -8.16
N HIS A 22 23.41 9.63 -7.59
CA HIS A 22 22.15 9.65 -6.85
C HIS A 22 22.31 10.66 -5.72
N HIS A 23 21.82 11.89 -5.92
CA HIS A 23 21.53 12.76 -4.79
C HIS A 23 20.41 12.06 -4.01
N PRO A 24 20.64 11.72 -2.73
CA PRO A 24 19.57 11.15 -1.92
C PRO A 24 18.45 12.20 -1.88
N PHE A 25 17.28 11.85 -2.43
CA PHE A 25 16.11 12.71 -2.32
C PHE A 25 15.75 12.82 -0.85
N THR A 26 16.00 13.97 -0.24
CA THR A 26 15.60 14.24 1.14
C THR A 26 14.09 14.53 1.16
N HIS A 27 13.32 13.53 1.54
CA HIS A 27 11.89 13.69 1.79
C HIS A 27 11.65 14.27 3.18
N HIS A 28 10.51 14.93 3.37
CA HIS A 28 10.10 15.32 4.71
C HIS A 28 10.00 14.07 5.61
N ARG A 29 10.68 14.06 6.75
CA ARG A 29 10.81 12.90 7.65
C ARG A 29 9.48 12.29 8.09
N GLY A 30 8.39 13.04 8.04
CA GLY A 30 7.04 12.58 8.35
C GLY A 30 6.32 11.93 7.16
N SER A 31 6.86 11.99 5.94
CA SER A 31 6.22 11.39 4.76
C SER A 31 6.16 9.87 4.84
N LEU A 32 5.15 9.29 4.19
CA LEU A 32 5.06 7.87 3.88
C LEU A 32 4.90 7.74 2.37
N LEU A 33 5.99 7.56 1.64
CA LEU A 33 5.98 7.47 0.17
C LEU A 33 5.98 6.00 -0.29
N SER A 34 6.79 5.17 0.38
CA SER A 34 6.93 3.72 0.19
C SER A 34 7.03 3.02 1.54
N VAL A 35 6.63 1.75 1.64
CA VAL A 35 6.99 0.91 2.79
C VAL A 35 8.47 0.55 2.78
N GLY A 36 9.11 0.61 1.61
CA GLY A 36 10.56 0.41 1.47
C GLY A 36 11.38 1.47 2.21
N ASP A 37 10.85 2.68 2.39
CA ASP A 37 11.52 3.79 3.10
C ASP A 37 11.46 3.65 4.63
N LEU A 38 10.65 2.73 5.16
CA LEU A 38 10.49 2.49 6.60
C LEU A 38 11.52 1.46 7.09
N THR A 39 12.14 1.71 8.22
CA THR A 39 12.84 0.67 9.00
C THR A 39 11.83 -0.20 9.76
N VAL A 40 12.25 -1.35 10.28
CA VAL A 40 11.40 -2.19 11.15
C VAL A 40 11.00 -1.42 12.41
N ASP A 41 11.89 -0.60 12.95
CA ASP A 41 11.60 0.28 14.09
C ASP A 41 10.56 1.37 13.76
N ASP A 42 10.58 1.94 12.53
CA ASP A 42 9.53 2.85 12.07
C ASP A 42 8.17 2.14 12.04
N VAL A 43 8.12 0.93 11.49
CA VAL A 43 6.90 0.12 11.45
C VAL A 43 6.41 -0.17 12.87
N ALA A 44 7.30 -0.60 13.76
CA ALA A 44 6.98 -0.84 15.17
C ALA A 44 6.42 0.41 15.86
N SER A 45 7.05 1.56 15.63
CA SER A 45 6.63 2.85 16.17
C SER A 45 5.24 3.26 15.66
N ILE A 46 4.97 3.06 14.37
CA ILE A 46 3.66 3.39 13.75
C ILE A 46 2.56 2.49 14.35
N LEU A 47 2.77 1.17 14.42
CA LEU A 47 1.77 0.25 14.97
C LEU A 47 1.51 0.53 16.46
N LYS A 48 2.57 0.78 17.24
CA LYS A 48 2.45 1.16 18.66
C LYS A 48 1.67 2.46 18.81
N THR A 49 1.97 3.48 18.00
CA THR A 49 1.27 4.76 18.03
C THR A 49 -0.21 4.57 17.67
N ALA A 50 -0.53 3.70 16.70
CA ALA A 50 -1.90 3.39 16.33
C ALA A 50 -2.69 2.81 17.52
N SER A 51 -2.11 1.86 18.25
CA SER A 51 -2.75 1.28 19.45
C SER A 51 -2.93 2.31 20.56
N VAL A 52 -1.92 3.15 20.82
CA VAL A 52 -2.03 4.23 21.83
C VAL A 52 -3.13 5.21 21.48
N LEU A 53 -3.22 5.64 20.21
CA LEU A 53 -4.24 6.59 19.77
C LEU A 53 -5.65 5.99 19.77
N GLU A 54 -5.78 4.70 19.54
CA GLU A 54 -7.07 4.00 19.59
C GLU A 54 -7.62 3.90 21.01
N ASP A 55 -6.73 3.61 21.98
CA ASP A 55 -7.06 3.50 23.40
C ASP A 55 -7.20 4.87 24.11
N GLU A 56 -6.74 5.95 23.46
CA GLU A 56 -6.74 7.29 24.06
C GLU A 56 -8.17 7.88 24.15
N ASP A 57 -8.44 8.58 25.26
CA ASP A 57 -9.67 9.33 25.42
C ASP A 57 -9.94 10.25 24.22
N PRO A 58 -11.17 10.25 23.63
CA PRO A 58 -11.48 11.01 22.43
C PRO A 58 -11.19 12.52 22.52
N LEU A 59 -11.46 13.16 23.65
CA LEU A 59 -11.21 14.60 23.83
C LEU A 59 -9.70 14.91 23.90
N THR A 60 -8.93 14.03 24.49
CA THR A 60 -7.46 14.13 24.51
C THR A 60 -6.89 13.89 23.11
N ARG A 61 -7.38 12.88 22.41
CA ARG A 61 -6.98 12.54 21.05
C ARG A 61 -7.24 13.68 20.07
N MET A 62 -8.38 14.35 20.15
CA MET A 62 -8.72 15.52 19.33
C MET A 62 -7.75 16.70 19.48
N LYS A 63 -7.03 16.81 20.58
CA LYS A 63 -6.04 17.87 20.79
C LYS A 63 -4.74 17.63 20.05
N ARG A 64 -4.48 16.41 19.55
CA ARG A 64 -3.23 16.00 18.93
C ARG A 64 -2.90 16.81 17.68
N LEU A 65 -3.88 17.04 16.82
CA LEU A 65 -3.75 17.80 15.58
C LEU A 65 -4.79 18.93 15.48
N PHE A 66 -5.18 19.49 16.62
CA PHE A 66 -6.21 20.53 16.68
C PHE A 66 -5.91 21.67 15.72
N LYS A 67 -6.83 21.93 14.79
CA LYS A 67 -6.75 22.94 13.73
C LYS A 67 -5.56 22.81 12.76
N ARG A 68 -4.83 21.68 12.77
CA ARG A 68 -3.86 21.42 11.71
C ARG A 68 -4.60 21.12 10.40
N ARG A 69 -4.08 21.56 9.28
CA ARG A 69 -4.76 21.48 7.97
C ARG A 69 -4.21 20.35 7.14
N VAL A 70 -5.08 19.39 6.81
CA VAL A 70 -4.77 18.19 6.02
C VAL A 70 -5.54 18.22 4.71
N SER A 71 -4.86 18.20 3.57
CA SER A 71 -5.49 18.10 2.25
C SER A 71 -5.57 16.66 1.79
N LEU A 72 -6.76 16.23 1.35
CA LEU A 72 -6.99 14.94 0.70
C LEU A 72 -7.06 15.18 -0.81
N LEU A 73 -5.98 14.85 -1.52
CA LEU A 73 -5.86 15.04 -2.97
C LEU A 73 -6.02 13.70 -3.68
N PHE A 74 -7.21 13.47 -4.26
CA PHE A 74 -7.59 12.19 -4.85
C PHE A 74 -7.90 12.33 -6.34
N TYR A 75 -7.00 11.78 -7.16
CA TYR A 75 -7.17 11.67 -8.62
C TYR A 75 -7.94 10.42 -9.03
N GLU A 76 -8.03 9.42 -8.15
CA GLU A 76 -8.82 8.20 -8.35
C GLU A 76 -9.88 8.06 -7.27
N SER A 77 -11.06 7.56 -7.63
CA SER A 77 -12.14 7.27 -6.70
C SER A 77 -11.71 6.22 -5.65
N SER A 78 -11.97 6.48 -4.39
CA SER A 78 -11.72 5.54 -3.30
C SER A 78 -12.55 5.87 -2.07
N THR A 79 -13.64 5.18 -1.86
CA THR A 79 -14.50 5.38 -0.70
C THR A 79 -13.76 5.03 0.60
N ARG A 80 -13.22 3.81 0.70
CA ARG A 80 -12.56 3.32 1.93
C ARG A 80 -11.36 4.15 2.32
N THR A 81 -10.40 4.33 1.41
CA THR A 81 -9.15 5.02 1.73
C THR A 81 -9.39 6.49 2.06
N ARG A 82 -10.21 7.18 1.27
CA ARG A 82 -10.56 8.58 1.50
C ARG A 82 -11.25 8.77 2.85
N THR A 83 -12.38 8.07 3.05
CA THR A 83 -13.20 8.22 4.27
C THR A 83 -12.41 7.89 5.53
N SER A 84 -11.58 6.84 5.50
CA SER A 84 -10.79 6.46 6.67
C SER A 84 -9.65 7.43 6.98
N PHE A 85 -9.00 8.05 5.99
CA PHE A 85 -8.06 9.15 6.23
C PHE A 85 -8.76 10.39 6.77
N GLU A 86 -9.91 10.73 6.21
CA GLU A 86 -10.71 11.87 6.69
C GLU A 86 -11.17 11.66 8.13
N LEU A 87 -11.70 10.48 8.46
CA LEU A 87 -12.08 10.13 9.83
C LEU A 87 -10.88 10.16 10.77
N ALA A 88 -9.73 9.62 10.36
CA ALA A 88 -8.51 9.65 11.17
C ALA A 88 -8.05 11.08 11.47
N ALA A 89 -8.07 11.97 10.47
CA ALA A 89 -7.73 13.38 10.65
C ALA A 89 -8.69 14.07 11.61
N LYS A 90 -10.00 13.89 11.44
CA LYS A 90 -11.03 14.45 12.31
C LYS A 90 -10.96 13.94 13.74
N GLN A 91 -10.66 12.65 13.95
CA GLN A 91 -10.48 12.09 15.30
C GLN A 91 -9.27 12.68 16.03
N LEU A 92 -8.28 13.19 15.30
CA LEU A 92 -7.14 13.91 15.85
C LEU A 92 -7.37 15.41 15.96
N GLY A 93 -8.54 15.93 15.52
CA GLY A 93 -8.92 17.34 15.57
C GLY A 93 -8.38 18.18 14.41
N ALA A 94 -7.90 17.57 13.34
CA ALA A 94 -7.44 18.29 12.17
C ALA A 94 -8.61 18.75 11.28
N ASP A 95 -8.44 19.91 10.66
CA ASP A 95 -9.29 20.39 9.59
C ASP A 95 -8.91 19.68 8.28
N THR A 96 -9.90 19.24 7.52
CA THR A 96 -9.69 18.50 6.26
C THR A 96 -10.25 19.26 5.07
N VAL A 97 -9.50 19.28 3.96
CA VAL A 97 -9.95 19.81 2.68
C VAL A 97 -9.83 18.69 1.64
N LEU A 98 -10.97 18.37 1.02
CA LEU A 98 -11.00 17.38 -0.07
C LEU A 98 -10.85 18.10 -1.42
N VAL A 99 -9.88 17.64 -2.21
CA VAL A 99 -9.71 18.02 -3.61
C VAL A 99 -9.83 16.74 -4.46
N SER A 100 -10.86 16.71 -5.30
CA SER A 100 -11.11 15.61 -6.24
C SER A 100 -10.84 16.06 -7.67
N ALA A 101 -10.23 15.19 -8.47
CA ALA A 101 -9.96 15.48 -9.88
C ALA A 101 -11.23 15.88 -10.64
N LEU A 102 -12.36 15.21 -10.37
CA LEU A 102 -13.64 15.41 -11.07
C LEU A 102 -14.37 16.74 -10.72
N SER A 103 -13.81 17.58 -9.83
CA SER A 103 -14.46 18.81 -9.38
C SER A 103 -13.47 19.95 -9.10
N SER A 104 -12.34 19.95 -9.76
CA SER A 104 -11.27 20.93 -9.51
C SER A 104 -10.60 21.42 -10.80
N SER A 105 -9.66 22.36 -10.69
CA SER A 105 -8.82 22.83 -11.80
C SER A 105 -8.01 21.74 -12.50
N ILE A 106 -7.90 20.56 -11.90
CA ILE A 106 -7.28 19.37 -12.49
C ILE A 106 -7.98 18.99 -13.81
N GLU A 107 -9.31 19.10 -13.88
CA GLU A 107 -10.07 18.88 -15.13
C GLU A 107 -9.67 19.84 -16.26
N LYS A 108 -9.14 21.00 -15.91
CA LYS A 108 -8.66 22.01 -16.85
C LYS A 108 -7.18 21.80 -17.24
N GLY A 109 -6.56 20.70 -16.81
CA GLY A 109 -5.18 20.36 -17.12
C GLY A 109 -4.13 20.93 -16.15
N GLU A 110 -4.53 21.38 -14.94
CA GLU A 110 -3.56 21.81 -13.92
C GLU A 110 -2.63 20.64 -13.53
N SER A 111 -1.34 20.91 -13.47
CA SER A 111 -0.35 19.89 -13.13
C SER A 111 -0.42 19.50 -11.66
N LEU A 112 0.00 18.27 -11.32
CA LEU A 112 0.11 17.82 -9.93
C LEU A 112 1.01 18.76 -9.09
N LYS A 113 2.07 19.29 -9.69
CA LYS A 113 2.96 20.26 -9.05
C LYS A 113 2.23 21.54 -8.67
N ASP A 114 1.51 22.14 -9.63
CA ASP A 114 0.81 23.40 -9.41
C ASP A 114 -0.33 23.25 -8.41
N THR A 115 -1.08 22.15 -8.48
CA THR A 115 -2.08 21.80 -7.46
C THR A 115 -1.43 21.69 -6.07
N GLY A 116 -0.29 21.03 -5.95
CA GLY A 116 0.43 20.91 -4.67
C GLY A 116 0.91 22.25 -4.13
N ILE A 117 1.46 23.11 -4.98
CA ILE A 117 1.92 24.48 -4.60
C ILE A 117 0.71 25.30 -4.15
N THR A 118 -0.41 25.21 -4.86
CA THR A 118 -1.66 25.90 -4.50
C THR A 118 -2.15 25.46 -3.12
N LEU A 119 -2.20 24.14 -2.85
CA LEU A 119 -2.62 23.63 -1.55
C LEU A 119 -1.70 24.11 -0.42
N ARG A 120 -0.38 24.11 -0.66
CA ARG A 120 0.60 24.66 0.29
C ARG A 120 0.35 26.13 0.55
N ALA A 121 0.13 26.95 -0.50
CA ALA A 121 -0.15 28.38 -0.37
C ALA A 121 -1.44 28.67 0.41
N LEU A 122 -2.45 27.80 0.27
CA LEU A 122 -3.70 27.82 1.05
C LEU A 122 -3.51 27.34 2.49
N GLY A 123 -2.29 26.89 2.83
CA GLY A 123 -1.88 26.55 4.18
C GLY A 123 -2.05 25.08 4.53
N ALA A 124 -2.12 24.17 3.58
CA ALA A 124 -2.00 22.75 3.87
C ALA A 124 -0.65 22.44 4.55
N GLU A 125 -0.69 21.61 5.57
CA GLU A 125 0.48 21.19 6.35
C GLU A 125 0.85 19.72 6.09
N CYS A 126 -0.07 18.95 5.50
CA CYS A 126 0.14 17.58 5.03
C CYS A 126 -0.80 17.32 3.84
N ILE A 127 -0.33 16.57 2.85
CA ILE A 127 -1.16 16.13 1.71
C ILE A 127 -1.23 14.61 1.69
N ILE A 128 -2.46 14.08 1.67
CA ILE A 128 -2.75 12.67 1.44
C ILE A 128 -3.02 12.54 -0.04
N LEU A 129 -2.13 11.85 -0.77
CA LEU A 129 -2.21 11.74 -2.22
C LEU A 129 -2.63 10.34 -2.66
N ARG A 130 -3.64 10.26 -3.54
CA ARG A 130 -3.94 9.09 -4.36
C ARG A 130 -3.90 9.46 -5.83
N HIS A 131 -3.05 8.79 -6.62
CA HIS A 131 -2.76 9.18 -8.01
C HIS A 131 -2.65 7.97 -8.94
N PRO A 132 -3.07 8.08 -10.23
CA PRO A 132 -2.94 6.98 -11.19
C PRO A 132 -1.50 6.73 -11.65
N SER A 133 -0.60 7.70 -11.50
CA SER A 133 0.81 7.54 -11.90
C SER A 133 1.68 7.12 -10.73
N SER A 134 2.49 6.08 -10.93
CA SER A 134 3.54 5.64 -10.00
C SER A 134 4.58 6.74 -9.79
N GLY A 135 5.04 6.94 -8.55
CA GLY A 135 6.03 7.96 -8.21
C GLY A 135 5.46 9.37 -7.98
N ALA A 136 4.19 9.60 -8.24
CA ALA A 136 3.54 10.90 -8.00
C ALA A 136 3.73 11.44 -6.57
N PRO A 137 3.69 10.63 -5.50
CA PRO A 137 3.97 11.10 -4.14
C PRO A 137 5.38 11.65 -3.94
N TYR A 138 6.38 11.07 -4.61
CA TYR A 138 7.76 11.54 -4.54
C TYR A 138 7.91 12.90 -5.22
N LEU A 139 7.32 13.06 -6.41
CA LEU A 139 7.27 14.35 -7.10
C LEU A 139 6.64 15.41 -6.22
N LEU A 140 5.47 15.14 -5.67
CA LEU A 140 4.74 16.11 -4.85
C LEU A 140 5.51 16.48 -3.57
N SER A 141 6.14 15.52 -2.90
CA SER A 141 6.98 15.75 -1.71
C SER A 141 8.13 16.68 -2.02
N ARG A 142 8.81 16.45 -3.16
CA ARG A 142 9.93 17.30 -3.61
C ARG A 142 9.50 18.74 -3.92
N GLU A 143 8.40 18.90 -4.67
CA GLU A 143 7.95 20.21 -5.15
C GLU A 143 7.31 21.05 -4.03
N THR A 144 6.67 20.42 -3.06
CA THR A 144 5.97 21.13 -1.98
C THR A 144 6.81 21.25 -0.70
N GLY A 145 7.74 20.34 -0.44
CA GLY A 145 8.43 20.23 0.84
C GLY A 145 7.53 19.86 2.01
N LEU A 146 6.24 19.52 1.76
CA LEU A 146 5.29 19.08 2.77
C LEU A 146 5.42 17.57 3.02
N PRO A 147 5.02 17.08 4.21
CA PRO A 147 4.80 15.65 4.42
C PRO A 147 3.68 15.15 3.50
N ILE A 148 4.00 14.09 2.74
CA ILE A 148 3.07 13.43 1.83
C ILE A 148 2.78 12.02 2.34
N LEU A 149 1.48 11.66 2.43
CA LEU A 149 1.04 10.31 2.73
C LEU A 149 0.49 9.67 1.46
N ASN A 150 1.19 8.64 0.97
CA ASN A 150 0.78 7.86 -0.20
C ASN A 150 -0.44 7.00 0.11
N ALA A 151 -1.58 7.37 -0.46
CA ALA A 151 -2.86 6.67 -0.38
C ALA A 151 -3.11 5.72 -1.58
N GLY A 152 -2.05 5.42 -2.32
CA GLY A 152 -2.00 4.55 -3.49
C GLY A 152 -1.62 5.30 -4.76
N ASP A 153 -0.52 4.90 -5.40
CA ASP A 153 -0.02 5.49 -6.62
C ASP A 153 0.17 4.44 -7.73
N GLY A 154 -0.55 4.58 -8.80
CA GLY A 154 -0.50 3.71 -9.98
C GLY A 154 -0.59 2.22 -9.64
N MET A 155 0.33 1.46 -10.19
CA MET A 155 0.60 0.06 -9.84
C MET A 155 1.78 -0.09 -8.86
N HIS A 156 2.30 1.03 -8.31
CA HIS A 156 3.51 1.04 -7.49
C HIS A 156 3.24 0.58 -6.06
N GLU A 157 2.65 1.41 -5.21
CA GLU A 157 2.44 1.06 -3.81
C GLU A 157 1.14 1.60 -3.20
N HIS A 158 0.72 0.98 -2.10
CA HIS A 158 -0.28 1.49 -1.17
C HIS A 158 0.20 1.27 0.27
N PRO A 159 1.18 2.06 0.74
CA PRO A 159 1.90 1.81 2.00
C PRO A 159 1.00 1.71 3.22
N SER A 160 -0.01 2.60 3.33
CA SER A 160 -0.95 2.57 4.45
C SER A 160 -1.83 1.31 4.47
N GLN A 161 -2.01 0.64 3.32
CA GLN A 161 -2.72 -0.63 3.25
C GLN A 161 -1.85 -1.76 3.81
N ALA A 162 -0.60 -1.88 3.38
CA ALA A 162 0.29 -2.92 3.91
C ALA A 162 0.47 -2.81 5.44
N LEU A 163 0.52 -1.59 5.99
CA LEU A 163 0.63 -1.39 7.44
C LEU A 163 -0.64 -1.82 8.20
N LEU A 164 -1.84 -1.55 7.65
CA LEU A 164 -3.07 -2.03 8.29
C LEU A 164 -3.26 -3.54 8.12
N ASP A 165 -2.84 -4.11 7.00
CA ASP A 165 -2.83 -5.56 6.76
C ASP A 165 -1.91 -6.24 7.78
N LEU A 166 -0.69 -5.73 7.94
CA LEU A 166 0.27 -6.21 8.95
C LEU A 166 -0.33 -6.13 10.37
N ARG A 167 -0.94 -5.00 10.73
CA ARG A 167 -1.57 -4.86 12.04
C ARG A 167 -2.63 -5.93 12.26
N THR A 168 -3.47 -6.17 11.25
CA THR A 168 -4.54 -7.18 11.31
C THR A 168 -3.95 -8.58 11.48
N MET A 169 -2.92 -8.93 10.69
CA MET A 169 -2.21 -10.20 10.80
C MET A 169 -1.63 -10.40 12.21
N LEU A 170 -0.88 -9.42 12.72
CA LEU A 170 -0.24 -9.51 14.05
C LEU A 170 -1.26 -9.58 15.18
N THR A 171 -2.34 -8.81 15.10
CA THR A 171 -3.43 -8.86 16.09
C THR A 171 -4.04 -10.24 16.18
N HIS A 172 -4.27 -10.87 15.03
CA HIS A 172 -4.84 -12.21 14.95
C HIS A 172 -3.89 -13.29 15.47
N LEU A 173 -2.61 -13.22 15.08
CA LEU A 173 -1.60 -14.22 15.44
C LEU A 173 -1.12 -14.09 16.88
N HIS A 174 -0.99 -12.88 17.41
CA HIS A 174 -0.27 -12.59 18.67
C HIS A 174 -1.02 -11.65 19.61
N GLY A 175 -2.25 -11.24 19.25
CA GLY A 175 -3.07 -10.30 20.03
C GLY A 175 -2.77 -8.83 19.74
N ALA A 176 -3.64 -7.95 20.24
CA ALA A 176 -3.66 -6.53 19.92
C ALA A 176 -2.38 -5.72 20.30
N LYS A 177 -1.55 -6.26 21.17
CA LYS A 177 -0.29 -5.64 21.65
C LYS A 177 0.95 -6.33 21.10
N ALA A 178 0.83 -7.07 20.01
CA ALA A 178 1.94 -7.77 19.37
C ALA A 178 3.12 -6.84 19.10
N ALA A 179 4.32 -7.29 19.46
CA ALA A 179 5.54 -6.57 19.14
C ALA A 179 5.90 -6.76 17.66
N VAL A 180 6.39 -5.70 17.04
CA VAL A 180 6.94 -5.76 15.68
C VAL A 180 8.45 -5.93 15.74
N SER A 181 8.96 -6.95 15.06
CA SER A 181 10.39 -7.23 14.93
C SER A 181 10.65 -7.91 13.58
N GLU A 182 11.90 -8.07 13.19
CA GLU A 182 12.29 -8.80 11.98
C GLU A 182 11.84 -10.27 11.97
N THR A 183 11.41 -10.79 13.09
CA THR A 183 10.92 -12.18 13.25
C THR A 183 9.45 -12.27 13.65
N ALA A 184 8.71 -11.15 13.63
CA ALA A 184 7.32 -11.10 14.08
C ALA A 184 6.37 -12.01 13.27
N LEU A 185 6.74 -12.33 12.03
CA LEU A 185 6.01 -13.25 11.15
C LEU A 185 6.84 -14.49 10.78
N LYS A 186 7.88 -14.83 11.58
CA LYS A 186 8.70 -16.01 11.33
C LYS A 186 7.85 -17.29 11.39
N GLY A 187 7.94 -18.10 10.34
CA GLY A 187 7.16 -19.33 10.20
C GLY A 187 5.73 -19.11 9.67
N VAL A 188 5.35 -17.87 9.39
CA VAL A 188 4.05 -17.55 8.78
C VAL A 188 4.17 -17.50 7.26
N THR A 189 3.31 -18.23 6.58
CA THR A 189 3.12 -18.14 5.13
C THR A 189 1.88 -17.32 4.83
N VAL A 190 2.06 -16.28 4.01
CA VAL A 190 0.97 -15.41 3.53
C VAL A 190 0.80 -15.65 2.04
N THR A 191 -0.32 -16.27 1.64
CA THR A 191 -0.68 -16.38 0.24
C THR A 191 -1.42 -15.13 -0.23
N ILE A 192 -0.95 -14.53 -1.33
CA ILE A 192 -1.63 -13.43 -2.02
C ILE A 192 -2.09 -13.96 -3.37
N CYS A 193 -3.42 -14.01 -3.56
CA CYS A 193 -4.03 -14.61 -4.76
C CYS A 193 -4.83 -13.60 -5.57
N GLY A 194 -4.66 -13.63 -6.88
CA GLY A 194 -5.45 -12.86 -7.84
C GLY A 194 -4.62 -12.05 -8.84
N ASP A 195 -4.99 -10.79 -9.06
CA ASP A 195 -4.28 -9.89 -9.98
C ASP A 195 -3.04 -9.28 -9.32
N ILE A 196 -1.95 -10.03 -9.32
CA ILE A 196 -0.65 -9.59 -8.74
C ILE A 196 -0.02 -8.49 -9.60
N PHE A 197 -0.11 -8.64 -10.94
CA PHE A 197 0.57 -7.75 -11.89
C PHE A 197 0.15 -6.28 -11.74
N HIS A 198 -1.14 -6.01 -11.56
CA HIS A 198 -1.66 -4.65 -11.43
C HIS A 198 -1.84 -4.20 -9.98
N SER A 199 -1.55 -5.06 -8.99
CA SER A 199 -1.84 -4.78 -7.60
C SER A 199 -0.73 -4.02 -6.88
N ARG A 200 -0.95 -2.73 -6.62
CA ARG A 200 -0.13 -1.94 -5.69
C ARG A 200 -0.16 -2.47 -4.25
N VAL A 201 -1.24 -3.17 -3.86
CA VAL A 201 -1.34 -3.78 -2.53
C VAL A 201 -0.43 -5.00 -2.42
N ALA A 202 -0.43 -5.86 -3.45
CA ALA A 202 0.51 -6.98 -3.51
C ALA A 202 1.94 -6.49 -3.37
N ARG A 203 2.35 -5.46 -4.14
CA ARG A 203 3.71 -4.92 -4.10
C ARG A 203 4.10 -4.40 -2.72
N SER A 204 3.24 -3.61 -2.06
CA SER A 204 3.55 -3.12 -0.72
C SER A 204 3.67 -4.25 0.31
N ASN A 205 2.84 -5.29 0.22
CA ASN A 205 2.95 -6.47 1.10
C ASN A 205 4.20 -7.31 0.78
N MET A 206 4.56 -7.48 -0.49
CA MET A 206 5.80 -8.14 -0.92
C MET A 206 7.06 -7.42 -0.43
N LEU A 207 7.02 -6.09 -0.32
CA LEU A 207 8.13 -5.29 0.23
C LEU A 207 8.19 -5.34 1.77
N LEU A 208 7.04 -5.45 2.45
CA LEU A 208 6.97 -5.35 3.91
C LEU A 208 7.11 -6.70 4.62
N LEU A 209 6.29 -7.68 4.24
CA LEU A 209 6.09 -8.91 5.01
C LEU A 209 7.37 -9.79 5.12
N PRO A 210 8.17 -9.97 4.05
CA PRO A 210 9.41 -10.76 4.16
C PRO A 210 10.43 -10.16 5.12
N ARG A 211 10.45 -8.83 5.26
CA ARG A 211 11.35 -8.13 6.22
C ARG A 211 11.01 -8.41 7.68
N LEU A 212 9.82 -8.96 7.92
CA LEU A 212 9.34 -9.38 9.25
C LEU A 212 9.36 -10.91 9.41
N GLY A 213 9.98 -11.61 8.46
CA GLY A 213 10.19 -13.05 8.51
C GLY A 213 9.08 -13.89 7.87
N ALA A 214 8.07 -13.29 7.23
CA ALA A 214 7.04 -14.03 6.52
C ALA A 214 7.56 -14.64 5.22
N ARG A 215 7.03 -15.80 4.85
CA ARG A 215 7.07 -16.31 3.48
C ARG A 215 5.84 -15.80 2.72
N VAL A 216 6.05 -15.21 1.55
CA VAL A 216 4.97 -14.75 0.68
C VAL A 216 4.84 -15.71 -0.51
N LEU A 217 3.68 -16.34 -0.63
CA LEU A 217 3.30 -17.14 -1.80
C LEU A 217 2.38 -16.31 -2.69
N LEU A 218 2.75 -16.22 -3.97
CA LEU A 218 1.93 -15.55 -4.97
C LEU A 218 1.18 -16.61 -5.78
N SER A 219 -0.14 -16.48 -5.89
CA SER A 219 -0.97 -17.39 -6.66
C SER A 219 -1.86 -16.63 -7.64
N GLY A 220 -2.05 -17.19 -8.82
CA GLY A 220 -2.88 -16.59 -9.86
C GLY A 220 -2.52 -17.08 -11.26
N PRO A 221 -3.38 -16.77 -12.26
CA PRO A 221 -3.16 -17.18 -13.64
C PRO A 221 -1.98 -16.44 -14.27
N HIS A 222 -1.34 -17.07 -15.25
CA HIS A 222 -0.16 -16.53 -15.93
C HIS A 222 -0.29 -15.06 -16.39
N PRO A 223 -1.41 -14.61 -16.99
CA PRO A 223 -1.54 -13.21 -17.41
C PRO A 223 -1.52 -12.20 -16.26
N LEU A 224 -1.88 -12.63 -15.04
CA LEU A 224 -2.00 -11.78 -13.86
C LEU A 224 -0.85 -11.98 -12.85
N LEU A 225 0.01 -12.96 -13.08
CA LEU A 225 1.16 -13.28 -12.23
C LEU A 225 2.38 -13.58 -13.10
N PRO A 226 3.20 -12.58 -13.45
CA PRO A 226 4.44 -12.80 -14.20
C PRO A 226 5.48 -13.54 -13.36
N GLU A 227 6.30 -14.38 -14.00
CA GLU A 227 7.38 -15.14 -13.33
C GLU A 227 8.38 -14.24 -12.60
N THR A 228 8.61 -13.04 -13.13
CA THR A 228 9.49 -12.05 -12.50
C THR A 228 9.02 -11.59 -11.11
N ALA A 229 7.76 -11.83 -10.75
CA ALA A 229 7.26 -11.49 -9.42
C ALA A 229 7.98 -12.26 -8.30
N ALA A 230 8.46 -13.49 -8.56
CA ALA A 230 9.26 -14.25 -7.61
C ALA A 230 10.64 -13.63 -7.32
N SER A 231 11.15 -12.79 -8.22
CA SER A 231 12.43 -12.10 -8.08
C SER A 231 12.31 -10.74 -7.36
N ALA A 232 11.12 -10.38 -6.86
CA ALA A 232 10.90 -9.09 -6.20
C ALA A 232 11.59 -8.98 -4.83
N GLY A 233 12.00 -10.11 -4.23
CA GLY A 233 12.76 -10.12 -2.99
C GLY A 233 12.90 -11.50 -2.36
N PRO A 234 13.73 -11.63 -1.33
CA PRO A 234 13.85 -12.88 -0.58
C PRO A 234 12.52 -13.22 0.12
N GLY A 235 12.23 -14.52 0.27
CA GLY A 235 11.00 -14.99 0.94
C GLY A 235 9.75 -14.94 0.07
N ILE A 236 9.88 -14.57 -1.22
CA ILE A 236 8.78 -14.54 -2.19
C ILE A 236 8.91 -15.73 -3.14
N SER A 237 7.82 -16.42 -3.39
CA SER A 237 7.75 -17.54 -4.34
C SER A 237 6.37 -17.60 -5.01
N ILE A 238 6.31 -18.30 -6.14
CA ILE A 238 5.07 -18.52 -6.88
C ILE A 238 4.59 -19.95 -6.65
N GLU A 239 3.34 -20.13 -6.31
CA GLU A 239 2.60 -21.38 -6.35
C GLU A 239 1.29 -21.14 -7.12
N ARG A 240 1.24 -21.68 -8.34
CA ARG A 240 0.11 -21.44 -9.25
C ARG A 240 -1.08 -22.33 -8.94
N ASP A 241 -0.84 -23.47 -8.34
CA ASP A 241 -1.89 -24.33 -7.81
C ASP A 241 -2.38 -23.69 -6.50
N PHE A 242 -3.58 -23.09 -6.55
CA PHE A 242 -4.10 -22.35 -5.41
C PHE A 242 -4.41 -23.26 -4.22
N ASP A 243 -4.83 -24.49 -4.46
CA ASP A 243 -5.12 -25.46 -3.40
C ASP A 243 -3.82 -25.80 -2.64
N LYS A 244 -2.71 -26.05 -3.35
CA LYS A 244 -1.39 -26.23 -2.72
C LYS A 244 -0.86 -24.98 -2.03
N ALA A 245 -1.20 -23.80 -2.52
CA ALA A 245 -0.84 -22.56 -1.85
C ALA A 245 -1.62 -22.40 -0.54
N LEU A 246 -2.90 -22.73 -0.53
CA LEU A 246 -3.77 -22.72 0.64
C LEU A 246 -3.26 -23.66 1.73
N GLU A 247 -2.88 -24.90 1.40
CA GLU A 247 -2.37 -25.90 2.34
C GLU A 247 -1.13 -25.45 3.13
N GLN A 248 -0.38 -24.50 2.60
CA GLN A 248 0.82 -23.95 3.22
C GLN A 248 0.55 -22.66 4.02
N SER A 249 -0.69 -22.13 3.99
CA SER A 249 -0.97 -20.76 4.39
C SER A 249 -1.61 -20.63 5.75
N GLN A 250 -1.07 -19.78 6.60
CA GLN A 250 -1.73 -19.29 7.80
C GLN A 250 -2.60 -18.04 7.50
N ILE A 251 -2.28 -17.34 6.42
CA ILE A 251 -3.00 -16.13 6.01
C ILE A 251 -3.20 -16.17 4.50
N VAL A 252 -4.43 -15.88 4.06
CA VAL A 252 -4.81 -15.81 2.64
C VAL A 252 -5.34 -14.41 2.34
N MET A 253 -4.68 -13.68 1.45
CA MET A 253 -5.12 -12.38 0.97
C MET A 253 -5.63 -12.52 -0.45
N MET A 254 -6.94 -12.36 -0.64
CA MET A 254 -7.54 -12.32 -1.96
C MET A 254 -7.46 -10.92 -2.55
N LEU A 255 -7.15 -10.84 -3.84
CA LEU A 255 -7.10 -9.57 -4.57
C LEU A 255 -8.26 -9.47 -5.56
N ARG A 256 -8.80 -8.27 -5.68
CA ARG A 256 -9.81 -7.98 -6.69
C ARG A 256 -9.28 -8.23 -8.09
N ILE A 257 -10.07 -8.90 -8.91
CA ILE A 257 -9.85 -8.99 -10.35
C ILE A 257 -10.37 -7.71 -11.01
N GLN A 258 -9.46 -6.90 -11.54
CA GLN A 258 -9.78 -5.60 -12.13
C GLN A 258 -10.20 -5.79 -13.60
N ALA A 259 -11.43 -6.26 -13.83
CA ALA A 259 -11.95 -6.55 -15.17
C ALA A 259 -11.78 -5.34 -16.14
N GLU A 260 -11.87 -4.12 -15.61
CA GLU A 260 -11.64 -2.88 -16.36
C GLU A 260 -10.19 -2.70 -16.88
N ARG A 261 -9.22 -3.35 -16.24
CA ARG A 261 -7.81 -3.36 -16.68
C ARG A 261 -7.45 -4.57 -17.54
N LEU A 262 -8.38 -5.51 -17.66
CA LEU A 262 -8.21 -6.72 -18.47
C LEU A 262 -8.66 -6.51 -19.93
N ALA A 263 -9.05 -5.30 -20.31
CA ALA A 263 -9.38 -4.97 -21.69
C ALA A 263 -8.19 -5.32 -22.60
N GLY A 264 -8.34 -6.39 -23.41
CA GLY A 264 -7.28 -6.96 -24.26
C GLY A 264 -6.61 -8.24 -23.69
N LEU A 265 -6.83 -8.61 -22.43
CA LEU A 265 -6.50 -9.92 -21.92
C LEU A 265 -7.78 -10.76 -21.92
N ASN A 266 -7.86 -11.77 -22.80
CA ASN A 266 -8.96 -12.74 -22.78
C ASN A 266 -8.83 -13.63 -21.54
N LEU A 267 -9.17 -13.09 -20.37
CA LEU A 267 -9.20 -13.88 -19.15
C LEU A 267 -10.49 -14.70 -19.11
N ASP A 268 -10.34 -16.02 -19.09
CA ASP A 268 -11.41 -16.95 -18.82
C ASP A 268 -11.86 -16.82 -17.35
N LEU A 269 -12.96 -16.09 -17.12
CA LEU A 269 -13.47 -15.83 -15.76
C LEU A 269 -14.03 -17.10 -15.10
N ASP A 270 -14.59 -18.02 -15.87
CA ASP A 270 -15.11 -19.27 -15.32
C ASP A 270 -13.96 -20.22 -14.94
N GLY A 271 -12.95 -20.33 -15.78
CA GLY A 271 -11.71 -21.02 -15.43
C GLY A 271 -10.95 -20.34 -14.28
N TYR A 272 -11.06 -19.01 -14.11
CA TYR A 272 -10.53 -18.30 -12.95
C TYR A 272 -11.27 -18.75 -11.68
N LYS A 273 -12.60 -18.74 -11.66
CA LYS A 273 -13.42 -19.17 -10.51
C LYS A 273 -13.09 -20.60 -10.11
N GLN A 274 -13.03 -21.51 -11.08
CA GLN A 274 -12.72 -22.91 -10.81
C GLN A 274 -11.36 -23.09 -10.11
N ARG A 275 -10.34 -22.32 -10.49
CA ARG A 275 -8.97 -22.52 -10.03
C ARG A 275 -8.55 -21.63 -8.88
N TYR A 276 -9.09 -20.40 -8.76
CA TYR A 276 -8.56 -19.36 -7.87
C TYR A 276 -9.62 -18.70 -6.96
N GLN A 277 -10.91 -19.01 -7.09
CA GLN A 277 -11.92 -18.47 -6.20
C GLN A 277 -11.77 -19.05 -4.80
N ALA A 278 -11.73 -18.19 -3.78
CA ALA A 278 -11.90 -18.59 -2.39
C ALA A 278 -13.38 -18.82 -2.10
N ASN A 279 -13.82 -20.07 -2.17
CA ASN A 279 -15.15 -20.51 -1.79
C ASN A 279 -15.10 -21.37 -0.51
N ALA A 280 -16.25 -21.59 0.11
CA ALA A 280 -16.34 -22.25 1.42
C ALA A 280 -15.79 -23.68 1.40
N GLU A 281 -16.08 -24.45 0.36
CA GLU A 281 -15.59 -25.83 0.21
C GLU A 281 -14.07 -25.88 0.12
N ARG A 282 -13.48 -25.06 -0.75
CA ARG A 282 -12.01 -24.99 -0.93
C ARG A 282 -11.31 -24.55 0.34
N ILE A 283 -11.80 -23.51 1.01
CA ILE A 283 -11.17 -23.01 2.26
C ILE A 283 -11.27 -24.06 3.35
N ALA A 284 -12.43 -24.74 3.50
CA ALA A 284 -12.60 -25.81 4.48
C ALA A 284 -11.69 -27.03 4.21
N ALA A 285 -11.45 -27.34 2.93
CA ALA A 285 -10.60 -28.47 2.54
C ALA A 285 -9.11 -28.20 2.69
N HIS A 286 -8.63 -27.01 2.31
CA HIS A 286 -7.20 -26.72 2.15
C HIS A 286 -6.62 -25.70 3.13
N ALA A 287 -7.45 -24.86 3.78
CA ALA A 287 -7.01 -23.83 4.72
C ALA A 287 -8.04 -23.57 5.83
N PRO A 288 -8.48 -24.58 6.59
CA PRO A 288 -9.57 -24.46 7.56
C PRO A 288 -9.29 -23.47 8.69
N ASP A 289 -8.03 -23.21 9.00
CA ASP A 289 -7.61 -22.31 10.08
C ASP A 289 -6.99 -20.99 9.60
N ALA A 290 -6.94 -20.75 8.27
CA ALA A 290 -6.29 -19.58 7.73
C ALA A 290 -7.11 -18.30 7.93
N LEU A 291 -6.45 -17.21 8.26
CA LEU A 291 -7.02 -15.86 8.28
C LEU A 291 -7.28 -15.38 6.86
N ILE A 292 -8.50 -14.93 6.57
CA ILE A 292 -8.89 -14.43 5.25
C ILE A 292 -8.89 -12.91 5.23
N LEU A 293 -8.11 -12.34 4.31
CA LEU A 293 -7.96 -10.90 4.09
C LEU A 293 -8.38 -10.50 2.67
N HIS A 294 -8.84 -9.27 2.52
CA HIS A 294 -9.11 -8.66 1.23
C HIS A 294 -9.01 -7.12 1.31
N PRO A 295 -8.14 -6.44 0.57
CA PRO A 295 -7.98 -4.99 0.66
C PRO A 295 -9.18 -4.21 0.12
N GLY A 296 -10.08 -4.91 -0.58
CA GLY A 296 -11.28 -4.36 -1.21
C GLY A 296 -11.03 -3.42 -2.41
N PRO A 297 -12.08 -3.10 -3.18
CA PRO A 297 -13.45 -3.63 -3.06
C PRO A 297 -13.53 -5.12 -3.45
N ILE A 298 -14.46 -5.84 -2.86
CA ILE A 298 -14.72 -7.26 -3.15
C ILE A 298 -15.65 -7.35 -4.36
N ILE A 299 -15.38 -8.29 -5.28
CA ILE A 299 -16.35 -8.74 -6.27
C ILE A 299 -16.85 -10.12 -5.83
N ARG A 300 -17.97 -10.11 -5.10
CA ARG A 300 -18.58 -11.33 -4.57
C ARG A 300 -18.97 -12.29 -5.70
N GLY A 301 -18.59 -13.56 -5.53
CA GLY A 301 -18.82 -14.60 -6.53
C GLY A 301 -17.80 -14.64 -7.67
N LEU A 302 -16.77 -13.77 -7.64
CA LEU A 302 -15.63 -13.84 -8.56
C LEU A 302 -14.37 -14.34 -7.85
N GLU A 303 -13.65 -13.49 -7.13
CA GLU A 303 -12.43 -13.90 -6.42
C GLU A 303 -12.70 -14.53 -5.04
N ILE A 304 -13.85 -14.20 -4.43
CA ILE A 304 -14.26 -14.70 -3.12
C ILE A 304 -15.77 -14.82 -3.06
N THR A 305 -16.29 -15.87 -2.42
CA THR A 305 -17.73 -16.01 -2.19
C THR A 305 -18.18 -15.22 -0.96
N SER A 306 -19.51 -14.99 -0.84
CA SER A 306 -20.07 -14.28 0.32
C SER A 306 -19.84 -15.03 1.62
N GLU A 307 -19.98 -16.36 1.60
CA GLU A 307 -19.79 -17.23 2.76
C GLU A 307 -18.38 -17.09 3.34
N VAL A 308 -17.34 -17.00 2.49
CA VAL A 308 -15.96 -16.83 2.93
C VAL A 308 -15.71 -15.37 3.35
N ALA A 309 -16.19 -14.39 2.58
CA ALA A 309 -15.99 -12.98 2.88
C ALA A 309 -16.63 -12.52 4.19
N ASP A 310 -17.75 -13.14 4.58
CA ASP A 310 -18.52 -12.83 5.78
C ASP A 310 -18.37 -13.93 6.86
N GLY A 311 -17.58 -14.97 6.58
CA GLY A 311 -17.37 -16.11 7.46
C GLY A 311 -16.46 -15.84 8.66
N PRO A 312 -16.33 -16.80 9.58
CA PRO A 312 -15.60 -16.63 10.84
C PRO A 312 -14.10 -16.40 10.68
N GLN A 313 -13.51 -16.84 9.57
CA GLN A 313 -12.10 -16.66 9.26
C GLN A 313 -11.80 -15.28 8.64
N SER A 314 -12.83 -14.51 8.29
CA SER A 314 -12.69 -13.23 7.60
C SER A 314 -12.33 -12.09 8.56
N ALA A 315 -11.20 -11.47 8.33
CA ALA A 315 -10.79 -10.24 9.02
C ALA A 315 -10.96 -8.97 8.15
N ILE A 316 -11.77 -9.03 7.09
CA ILE A 316 -11.93 -7.91 6.13
C ILE A 316 -12.49 -6.66 6.82
N ALA A 317 -13.48 -6.81 7.70
CA ALA A 317 -14.03 -5.69 8.47
C ALA A 317 -13.01 -5.15 9.49
N GLU A 318 -12.17 -6.02 10.04
CA GLU A 318 -11.08 -5.63 10.94
C GLU A 318 -9.99 -4.85 10.22
N GLN A 319 -9.61 -5.24 8.99
CA GLN A 319 -8.72 -4.43 8.15
C GLN A 319 -9.22 -2.99 8.00
N VAL A 320 -10.54 -2.80 7.80
CA VAL A 320 -11.13 -1.46 7.67
C VAL A 320 -11.02 -0.68 8.97
N ARG A 321 -11.30 -1.31 10.13
CA ARG A 321 -11.13 -0.67 11.46
C ARG A 321 -9.68 -0.32 11.73
N ASN A 322 -8.76 -1.26 11.53
CA ASN A 322 -7.32 -1.06 11.68
C ASN A 322 -6.80 0.07 10.77
N GLY A 323 -7.46 0.27 9.62
CA GLY A 323 -7.15 1.36 8.71
C GLY A 323 -7.27 2.74 9.33
N VAL A 324 -8.28 2.99 10.16
CA VAL A 324 -8.45 4.30 10.83
C VAL A 324 -7.32 4.52 11.84
N ALA A 325 -7.02 3.52 12.67
CA ALA A 325 -5.97 3.62 13.69
C ALA A 325 -4.57 3.83 13.07
N ILE A 326 -4.20 3.07 12.03
CA ILE A 326 -2.94 3.24 11.31
C ILE A 326 -2.86 4.64 10.68
N ARG A 327 -3.95 5.14 10.08
CA ARG A 327 -3.97 6.47 9.46
C ARG A 327 -3.87 7.59 10.47
N MET A 328 -4.41 7.43 11.68
CA MET A 328 -4.15 8.35 12.80
C MET A 328 -2.66 8.39 13.15
N ALA A 329 -2.02 7.24 13.28
CA ALA A 329 -0.58 7.18 13.58
C ALA A 329 0.28 7.82 12.48
N LEU A 330 -0.08 7.61 11.20
CA LEU A 330 0.60 8.22 10.07
C LEU A 330 0.46 9.74 10.04
N LEU A 331 -0.72 10.26 10.34
CA LEU A 331 -0.97 11.70 10.43
C LEU A 331 -0.22 12.33 11.63
N ALA A 332 -0.23 11.65 12.77
CA ALA A 332 0.53 12.09 13.95
C ALA A 332 2.05 12.11 13.66
N ARG A 333 2.57 11.11 12.95
CA ARG A 333 3.97 11.06 12.48
C ARG A 333 4.25 12.20 11.48
N ALA A 334 3.40 12.40 10.51
CA ALA A 334 3.54 13.43 9.47
C ALA A 334 3.62 14.84 10.05
N LEU A 335 2.83 15.13 11.07
CA LEU A 335 2.68 16.46 11.66
C LEU A 335 3.41 16.61 13.02
N GLY A 336 4.27 15.64 13.39
CA GLY A 336 5.11 15.73 14.59
C GLY A 336 4.36 15.62 15.93
N ALA A 337 3.17 15.01 15.91
CA ALA A 337 2.31 14.83 17.10
C ALA A 337 2.32 13.39 17.66
N THR A 338 3.41 12.66 17.46
CA THR A 338 3.59 11.33 18.05
C THR A 338 3.57 11.42 19.57
N ALA A 339 3.05 10.37 20.23
CA ALA A 339 2.94 10.31 21.68
C ALA A 339 4.28 10.66 22.34
N SER A 340 4.39 11.84 22.95
CA SER A 340 5.52 12.18 23.79
C SER A 340 5.58 11.14 24.91
N LYS A 341 6.77 10.58 25.19
CA LYS A 341 7.03 9.86 26.43
C LYS A 341 6.53 10.76 27.56
N GLY A 342 5.42 10.37 28.22
CA GLY A 342 4.93 11.12 29.35
C GLY A 342 6.07 11.35 30.32
N LYS A 343 6.42 12.62 30.56
CA LYS A 343 7.24 12.94 31.74
C LYS A 343 6.44 12.46 32.93
N ARG A 344 6.86 11.33 33.51
CA ARG A 344 6.45 10.99 34.86
C ARG A 344 6.91 12.17 35.74
N LYS A 345 5.93 12.94 36.27
CA LYS A 345 6.17 13.76 37.44
C LYS A 345 6.18 12.86 38.65
#